data_f14d2a7231745301af4b05b0eb9b265f
#
_entry.id   f14d2a7231745301af4b05b0eb9b265f
#
_cell.length_a   1.000
_cell.length_b   1.000
_cell.length_c   1.000
_cell.angle_alpha   90.00
_cell.angle_beta   90.00
_cell.angle_gamma   90.00
#
_symmetry.space_group_name_H-M   'P 1'
#
loop_
_entity.id
_entity.type
_entity.pdbx_description
1 polymer ?
#
loop_
_entity_poly.entity_id
_entity_poly.type
_entity_poly.pdbx_seq_one_letter_code
_entity_poly.pdbx_strand_id
1 'polypeptide(L)'
;IEQREVGLDTMTFQRALKSALRQDPDMVLVGEMRDATSIGAAMRAADTGAMVLSTVHTRTAASVPGRLLDFFPEEEREMQRKKYSEVIVGAIAQRMLPTLDGGMVPAQEVMIGTPLVKNKIFEGELNKLEACINASEDDGMYTFNRCIYNLVNDGKVTKEVGLDNC
;
A
#
# COMPACT_ATOMS: atom_id res chain seq x y z
N ILE A 1 15.81 -16.76 2.90
CA ILE A 1 14.63 -16.10 3.53
C ILE A 1 14.58 -16.58 4.97
N GLU A 2 14.60 -15.66 5.91
CA GLU A 2 14.41 -15.95 7.33
C GLU A 2 13.03 -15.47 7.77
N GLN A 3 12.29 -16.30 8.50
CA GLN A 3 10.97 -15.96 9.05
C GLN A 3 11.05 -15.99 10.57
N ARG A 4 10.40 -15.04 11.22
CA ARG A 4 10.29 -14.95 12.68
C ARG A 4 8.86 -14.70 13.09
N GLU A 5 8.37 -15.51 14.01
CA GLU A 5 7.02 -15.40 14.56
C GLU A 5 7.06 -14.84 15.98
N VAL A 6 6.19 -13.83 16.23
CA VAL A 6 6.03 -13.25 17.57
C VAL A 6 5.37 -14.28 18.49
N GLY A 7 5.97 -14.51 19.64
CA GLY A 7 5.54 -15.53 20.60
C GLY A 7 6.30 -16.86 20.50
N LEU A 8 6.95 -17.15 19.36
CA LEU A 8 7.80 -18.33 19.17
C LEU A 8 9.27 -17.92 19.08
N ASP A 9 9.64 -17.13 18.06
CA ASP A 9 11.02 -16.77 17.77
C ASP A 9 11.44 -15.44 18.40
N THR A 10 10.47 -14.61 18.74
CA THR A 10 10.69 -13.28 19.33
C THR A 10 9.57 -12.89 20.30
N MET A 11 9.90 -12.12 21.31
CA MET A 11 8.94 -11.64 22.32
C MET A 11 8.01 -10.53 21.79
N THR A 12 8.49 -9.73 20.85
CA THR A 12 7.73 -8.59 20.30
C THR A 12 8.13 -8.32 18.86
N PHE A 13 7.17 -7.76 18.08
CA PHE A 13 7.42 -7.31 16.70
C PHE A 13 8.59 -6.33 16.60
N GLN A 14 8.69 -5.37 17.53
CA GLN A 14 9.80 -4.39 17.55
C GLN A 14 11.16 -5.04 17.72
N ARG A 15 11.28 -6.05 18.60
CA ARG A 15 12.52 -6.79 18.79
C ARG A 15 12.89 -7.59 17.54
N ALA A 16 11.91 -8.24 16.91
CA ALA A 16 12.12 -8.96 15.67
C ALA A 16 12.66 -8.04 14.57
N LEU A 17 11.96 -6.93 14.32
CA LEU A 17 12.36 -5.97 13.28
C LEU A 17 13.72 -5.35 13.55
N LYS A 18 13.98 -4.90 14.80
CA LYS A 18 15.30 -4.37 15.19
C LYS A 18 16.43 -5.38 15.01
N SER A 19 16.17 -6.66 15.27
CA SER A 19 17.14 -7.73 15.04
C SER A 19 17.33 -8.02 13.56
N ALA A 20 16.25 -8.02 12.77
CA ALA A 20 16.31 -8.22 11.33
C ALA A 20 17.11 -7.11 10.63
N LEU A 21 16.87 -5.84 10.98
CA LEU A 21 17.60 -4.70 10.41
C LEU A 21 19.11 -4.71 10.70
N ARG A 22 19.55 -5.37 11.78
CA ARG A 22 20.98 -5.54 12.07
C ARG A 22 21.68 -6.58 11.19
N GLN A 23 20.91 -7.34 10.42
CA GLN A 23 21.43 -8.35 9.48
C GLN A 23 21.54 -7.80 8.06
N ASP A 24 21.38 -6.47 7.90
CA ASP A 24 21.48 -5.74 6.64
C ASP A 24 20.59 -6.36 5.53
N PRO A 25 19.26 -6.50 5.78
CA PRO A 25 18.37 -7.09 4.80
C PRO A 25 18.06 -6.10 3.67
N ASP A 26 18.10 -6.57 2.44
CA ASP A 26 17.63 -5.78 1.27
C ASP A 26 16.11 -5.55 1.33
N MET A 27 15.37 -6.55 1.84
CA MET A 27 13.93 -6.53 1.89
C MET A 27 13.37 -7.11 3.19
N VAL A 28 12.36 -6.46 3.75
CA VAL A 28 11.64 -6.90 4.95
C VAL A 28 10.16 -7.01 4.63
N LEU A 29 9.59 -8.21 4.79
CA LEU A 29 8.14 -8.42 4.72
C LEU A 29 7.54 -8.34 6.12
N VAL A 30 6.70 -7.36 6.33
CA VAL A 30 5.85 -7.21 7.51
C VAL A 30 4.46 -7.71 7.15
N GLY A 31 4.03 -8.82 7.72
CA GLY A 31 2.80 -9.50 7.33
C GLY A 31 1.59 -8.55 7.30
N GLU A 32 1.39 -7.76 8.37
CA GLU A 32 0.32 -6.76 8.43
C GLU A 32 0.67 -5.63 9.42
N MET A 33 0.31 -4.40 9.07
CA MET A 33 0.42 -3.23 9.95
C MET A 33 -0.94 -2.95 10.64
N ARG A 34 -1.02 -3.22 11.95
CA ARG A 34 -2.26 -3.11 12.74
C ARG A 34 -2.24 -2.04 13.83
N ASP A 35 -1.10 -1.41 14.08
CA ASP A 35 -0.91 -0.44 15.15
C ASP A 35 0.19 0.57 14.83
N ALA A 36 0.16 1.71 15.52
CA ALA A 36 1.14 2.80 15.35
C ALA A 36 2.59 2.35 15.57
N THR A 37 2.80 1.39 16.47
CA THR A 37 4.13 0.87 16.80
C THR A 37 4.74 0.11 15.63
N SER A 38 3.97 -0.81 15.02
CA SER A 38 4.38 -1.59 13.85
C SER A 38 4.63 -0.69 12.64
N ILE A 39 3.71 0.27 12.38
CA ILE A 39 3.83 1.24 11.29
C ILE A 39 5.08 2.11 11.48
N GLY A 40 5.26 2.69 12.66
CA GLY A 40 6.44 3.51 12.95
C GLY A 40 7.76 2.75 12.86
N ALA A 41 7.76 1.46 13.21
CA ALA A 41 8.94 0.61 13.06
C ALA A 41 9.23 0.28 11.59
N ALA A 42 8.18 -0.01 10.78
CA ALA A 42 8.30 -0.23 9.35
C ALA A 42 8.82 1.00 8.61
N MET A 43 8.30 2.19 8.95
CA MET A 43 8.77 3.46 8.37
C MET A 43 10.24 3.73 8.72
N ARG A 44 10.67 3.46 9.96
CA ARG A 44 12.10 3.58 10.33
C ARG A 44 12.98 2.60 9.57
N ALA A 45 12.50 1.38 9.32
CA ALA A 45 13.22 0.42 8.51
C ALA A 45 13.41 0.90 7.07
N ALA A 46 12.34 1.44 6.47
CA ALA A 46 12.38 2.02 5.14
C ALA A 46 13.32 3.24 5.06
N ASP A 47 13.34 4.09 6.08
CA ASP A 47 14.21 5.26 6.19
C ASP A 47 15.71 4.88 6.26
N THR A 48 16.03 3.68 6.77
CA THR A 48 17.41 3.15 6.78
C THR A 48 17.82 2.47 5.46
N GLY A 49 16.96 2.45 4.45
CA GLY A 49 17.25 1.94 3.11
C GLY A 49 16.70 0.55 2.81
N ALA A 50 16.09 -0.14 3.77
CA ALA A 50 15.47 -1.44 3.51
C ALA A 50 14.16 -1.28 2.72
N MET A 51 13.93 -2.13 1.70
CA MET A 51 12.63 -2.24 1.07
C MET A 51 11.64 -2.91 2.03
N VAL A 52 10.61 -2.18 2.45
CA VAL A 52 9.58 -2.74 3.34
C VAL A 52 8.30 -3.02 2.55
N LEU A 53 7.87 -4.28 2.58
CA LEU A 53 6.57 -4.71 2.07
C LEU A 53 5.63 -5.01 3.23
N SER A 54 4.39 -4.58 3.12
CA SER A 54 3.36 -4.89 4.12
C SER A 54 1.96 -4.86 3.54
N THR A 55 1.00 -5.36 4.31
CA THR A 55 -0.41 -5.28 3.96
C THR A 55 -1.18 -4.37 4.92
N VAL A 56 -2.17 -3.69 4.37
CA VAL A 56 -3.15 -2.90 5.11
C VAL A 56 -4.53 -3.10 4.48
N HIS A 57 -5.58 -3.02 5.29
CA HIS A 57 -6.95 -3.18 4.79
C HIS A 57 -7.52 -1.83 4.38
N THR A 58 -7.49 -1.55 3.07
CA THR A 58 -8.10 -0.36 2.45
C THR A 58 -8.87 -0.76 1.20
N ARG A 59 -9.79 0.10 0.78
CA ARG A 59 -10.59 -0.11 -0.44
C ARG A 59 -9.85 0.31 -1.71
N THR A 60 -8.98 1.32 -1.62
CA THR A 60 -8.24 1.92 -2.74
C THR A 60 -6.79 2.17 -2.36
N ALA A 61 -5.90 2.24 -3.35
CA ALA A 61 -4.50 2.60 -3.13
C ALA A 61 -4.37 4.04 -2.61
N ALA A 62 -5.19 4.96 -3.12
CA ALA A 62 -5.23 6.35 -2.68
C ALA A 62 -5.60 6.51 -1.19
N SER A 63 -6.36 5.58 -0.60
CA SER A 63 -6.76 5.62 0.82
C SER A 63 -5.71 5.07 1.79
N VAL A 64 -4.66 4.42 1.31
CA VAL A 64 -3.60 3.82 2.16
C VAL A 64 -2.94 4.85 3.08
N PRO A 65 -2.50 6.04 2.61
CA PRO A 65 -1.87 7.03 3.49
C PRO A 65 -2.77 7.46 4.65
N GLY A 66 -4.03 7.77 4.37
CA GLY A 66 -5.01 8.14 5.40
C GLY A 66 -5.19 7.04 6.43
N ARG A 67 -5.37 5.80 5.96
CA ARG A 67 -5.54 4.63 6.83
C ARG A 67 -4.37 4.39 7.75
N LEU A 68 -3.14 4.55 7.26
CA LEU A 68 -1.95 4.43 8.11
C LEU A 68 -1.89 5.51 9.18
N LEU A 69 -2.30 6.73 8.86
CA LEU A 69 -2.32 7.85 9.81
C LEU A 69 -3.39 7.71 10.89
N ASP A 70 -4.50 7.01 10.61
CA ASP A 70 -5.57 6.75 11.59
C ASP A 70 -5.10 5.95 12.80
N PHE A 71 -4.03 5.18 12.68
CA PHE A 71 -3.45 4.43 13.80
C PHE A 71 -2.67 5.32 14.80
N PHE A 72 -2.34 6.56 14.42
CA PHE A 72 -1.60 7.49 15.28
C PHE A 72 -2.54 8.47 15.99
N PRO A 73 -2.18 8.91 17.22
CA PRO A 73 -2.83 10.04 17.88
C PRO A 73 -2.85 11.28 16.97
N GLU A 74 -3.88 12.10 17.08
CA GLU A 74 -4.08 13.26 16.20
C GLU A 74 -2.87 14.21 16.19
N GLU A 75 -2.28 14.45 17.35
CA GLU A 75 -1.10 15.29 17.54
C GLU A 75 0.16 14.79 16.83
N GLU A 76 0.23 13.49 16.53
CA GLU A 76 1.37 12.87 15.84
C GLU A 76 1.17 12.77 14.32
N ARG A 77 -0.07 12.81 13.84
CA ARG A 77 -0.42 12.50 12.44
C ARG A 77 0.33 13.35 11.42
N GLU A 78 0.51 14.64 11.67
CA GLU A 78 1.24 15.51 10.76
C GLU A 78 2.70 15.11 10.62
N MET A 79 3.37 14.80 11.72
CA MET A 79 4.76 14.35 11.72
C MET A 79 4.89 13.00 11.00
N GLN A 80 3.99 12.06 11.30
CA GLN A 80 4.03 10.74 10.68
C GLN A 80 3.71 10.80 9.18
N ARG A 81 2.80 11.67 8.76
CA ARG A 81 2.46 11.93 7.36
C ARG A 81 3.68 12.41 6.56
N LYS A 82 4.42 13.38 7.10
CA LYS A 82 5.65 13.89 6.48
C LYS A 82 6.68 12.77 6.31
N LYS A 83 6.94 11.98 7.36
CA LYS A 83 7.84 10.81 7.29
C LYS A 83 7.37 9.78 6.27
N TYR A 84 6.06 9.45 6.26
CA TYR A 84 5.52 8.50 5.31
C TYR A 84 5.70 8.97 3.86
N SER A 85 5.51 10.27 3.59
CA SER A 85 5.71 10.83 2.26
C SER A 85 7.13 10.67 1.72
N GLU A 86 8.13 10.60 2.59
CA GLU A 86 9.54 10.41 2.20
C GLU A 86 9.82 8.96 1.80
N VAL A 87 9.24 7.98 2.53
CA VAL A 87 9.59 6.56 2.38
C VAL A 87 8.64 5.77 1.48
N ILE A 88 7.47 6.30 1.11
CA ILE A 88 6.54 5.57 0.25
C ILE A 88 7.14 5.30 -1.13
N VAL A 89 7.09 4.03 -1.55
CA VAL A 89 7.44 3.58 -2.90
C VAL A 89 6.18 3.38 -3.75
N GLY A 90 5.12 2.84 -3.15
CA GLY A 90 3.84 2.67 -3.81
C GLY A 90 2.81 1.94 -2.95
N ALA A 91 1.60 1.87 -3.45
CA ALA A 91 0.50 1.11 -2.87
C ALA A 91 -0.30 0.41 -3.97
N ILE A 92 -0.71 -0.83 -3.72
CA ILE A 92 -1.54 -1.62 -4.63
C ILE A 92 -2.79 -2.04 -3.86
N ALA A 93 -3.95 -1.68 -4.36
CA ALA A 93 -5.22 -2.23 -3.90
C ALA A 93 -5.71 -3.30 -4.88
N GLN A 94 -6.39 -4.32 -4.38
CA GLN A 94 -6.83 -5.45 -5.19
C GLN A 94 -8.24 -5.89 -4.82
N ARG A 95 -9.02 -6.25 -5.84
CA ARG A 95 -10.33 -6.90 -5.75
C ARG A 95 -10.35 -8.12 -6.65
N MET A 96 -11.01 -9.19 -6.24
CA MET A 96 -11.19 -10.36 -7.09
C MET A 96 -12.53 -10.26 -7.82
N LEU A 97 -12.51 -10.40 -9.14
CA LEU A 97 -13.69 -10.37 -10.00
C LEU A 97 -13.93 -11.76 -10.63
N PRO A 98 -15.18 -12.21 -10.76
CA PRO A 98 -15.49 -13.46 -11.44
C PRO A 98 -15.22 -13.34 -12.95
N THR A 99 -14.60 -14.37 -13.52
CA THR A 99 -14.31 -14.46 -14.94
C THR A 99 -15.40 -15.22 -15.71
N LEU A 100 -15.42 -15.07 -17.04
CA LEU A 100 -16.37 -15.75 -17.93
C LEU A 100 -16.26 -17.28 -17.89
N ASP A 101 -15.10 -17.83 -17.56
CA ASP A 101 -14.83 -19.27 -17.44
C ASP A 101 -15.12 -19.85 -16.05
N GLY A 102 -15.69 -19.03 -15.15
CA GLY A 102 -16.04 -19.44 -13.78
C GLY A 102 -14.88 -19.36 -12.78
N GLY A 103 -13.74 -18.79 -13.15
CA GLY A 103 -12.62 -18.50 -12.28
C GLY A 103 -12.71 -17.12 -11.63
N MET A 104 -11.56 -16.62 -11.16
CA MET A 104 -11.40 -15.28 -10.57
C MET A 104 -10.17 -14.58 -11.15
N VAL A 105 -10.28 -13.28 -11.39
CA VAL A 105 -9.16 -12.43 -11.84
C VAL A 105 -9.00 -11.23 -10.90
N PRO A 106 -7.76 -10.82 -10.55
CA PRO A 106 -7.55 -9.62 -9.77
C PRO A 106 -7.76 -8.37 -10.63
N ALA A 107 -8.67 -7.49 -10.20
CA ALA A 107 -8.64 -6.09 -10.59
C ALA A 107 -7.78 -5.32 -9.59
N GLN A 108 -6.95 -4.40 -10.08
CA GLN A 108 -5.98 -3.70 -9.27
C GLN A 108 -6.07 -2.18 -9.48
N GLU A 109 -5.74 -1.44 -8.45
CA GLU A 109 -5.41 -0.02 -8.51
C GLU A 109 -3.98 0.16 -8.03
N VAL A 110 -3.17 0.89 -8.78
CA VAL A 110 -1.74 1.09 -8.52
C VAL A 110 -1.44 2.57 -8.35
N MET A 111 -0.86 2.93 -7.21
CA MET A 111 -0.30 4.24 -6.92
C MET A 111 1.20 4.11 -6.69
N ILE A 112 2.00 4.87 -7.44
CA ILE A 112 3.46 4.91 -7.30
C ILE A 112 3.85 6.18 -6.56
N GLY A 113 4.84 6.08 -5.68
CA GLY A 113 5.39 7.20 -4.89
C GLY A 113 6.21 8.17 -5.74
N THR A 114 5.61 8.71 -6.81
CA THR A 114 6.22 9.77 -7.62
C THR A 114 6.41 11.05 -6.79
N PRO A 115 7.27 11.98 -7.22
CA PRO A 115 7.41 13.28 -6.54
C PRO A 115 6.06 14.00 -6.34
N LEU A 116 5.14 13.89 -7.30
CA LEU A 116 3.80 14.48 -7.20
C LEU A 116 3.00 13.83 -6.07
N VAL A 117 2.92 12.49 -6.03
CA VAL A 117 2.21 11.74 -4.97
C VAL A 117 2.81 12.03 -3.61
N LYS A 118 4.14 11.98 -3.49
CA LYS A 118 4.86 12.31 -2.25
C LYS A 118 4.55 13.73 -1.76
N ASN A 119 4.54 14.71 -2.66
CA ASN A 119 4.20 16.10 -2.31
C ASN A 119 2.76 16.23 -1.81
N LYS A 120 1.79 15.57 -2.48
CA LYS A 120 0.38 15.58 -2.04
C LYS A 120 0.20 14.95 -0.66
N ILE A 121 0.92 13.87 -0.36
CA ILE A 121 0.94 13.29 0.99
C ILE A 121 1.58 14.28 1.97
N PHE A 122 2.73 14.86 1.64
CA PHE A 122 3.43 15.83 2.50
C PHE A 122 2.57 17.05 2.84
N GLU A 123 1.83 17.59 1.89
CA GLU A 123 0.92 18.74 2.07
C GLU A 123 -0.38 18.36 2.82
N GLY A 124 -0.73 17.07 2.93
CA GLY A 124 -1.98 16.60 3.53
C GLY A 124 -3.16 16.63 2.58
N GLU A 125 -2.92 16.80 1.29
CA GLU A 125 -3.94 16.82 0.24
C GLU A 125 -4.31 15.40 -0.22
N LEU A 126 -4.60 14.49 0.74
CA LEU A 126 -4.85 13.07 0.47
C LEU A 126 -6.06 12.84 -0.46
N ASN A 127 -7.01 13.74 -0.45
CA ASN A 127 -8.17 13.74 -1.35
C ASN A 127 -7.82 13.95 -2.84
N LYS A 128 -6.60 14.41 -3.14
CA LYS A 128 -6.12 14.61 -4.52
C LYS A 128 -5.35 13.41 -5.08
N LEU A 129 -5.07 12.38 -4.26
CA LEU A 129 -4.26 11.23 -4.68
C LEU A 129 -4.90 10.43 -5.81
N GLU A 130 -6.22 10.26 -5.81
CA GLU A 130 -6.94 9.58 -6.90
C GLU A 130 -6.76 10.33 -8.23
N ALA A 131 -6.83 11.67 -8.21
CA ALA A 131 -6.56 12.48 -9.39
C ALA A 131 -5.11 12.35 -9.88
N CYS A 132 -4.14 12.20 -8.95
CA CYS A 132 -2.75 11.92 -9.31
C CYS A 132 -2.60 10.56 -10.01
N ILE A 133 -3.29 9.51 -9.52
CA ILE A 133 -3.29 8.18 -10.15
C ILE A 133 -3.83 8.28 -11.58
N ASN A 134 -4.98 8.96 -11.76
CA ASN A 134 -5.59 9.13 -13.08
C ASN A 134 -4.73 9.93 -14.07
N ALA A 135 -3.94 10.88 -13.59
CA ALA A 135 -3.11 11.74 -14.42
C ALA A 135 -1.73 11.16 -14.77
N SER A 136 -1.37 10.01 -14.20
CA SER A 136 0.01 9.46 -14.29
C SER A 136 0.01 8.01 -14.81
N GLU A 137 -0.79 7.72 -15.84
CA GLU A 137 -0.78 6.42 -16.51
C GLU A 137 0.60 6.09 -17.12
N ASP A 138 1.32 7.10 -17.63
CA ASP A 138 2.67 6.94 -18.20
C ASP A 138 3.71 6.53 -17.15
N ASP A 139 3.47 6.83 -15.88
CA ASP A 139 4.30 6.38 -14.75
C ASP A 139 3.93 4.95 -14.27
N GLY A 140 2.99 4.27 -14.93
CA GLY A 140 2.52 2.94 -14.58
C GLY A 140 1.42 2.91 -13.50
N MET A 141 0.84 4.07 -13.17
CA MET A 141 -0.33 4.17 -12.27
C MET A 141 -1.62 3.92 -13.04
N TYR A 142 -2.59 3.31 -12.38
CA TYR A 142 -3.95 3.18 -12.91
C TYR A 142 -4.97 2.94 -11.80
N THR A 143 -6.20 3.37 -12.05
CA THR A 143 -7.35 3.17 -11.14
C THR A 143 -8.02 1.82 -11.35
N PHE A 144 -8.86 1.41 -10.40
CA PHE A 144 -9.72 0.25 -10.57
C PHE A 144 -10.56 0.34 -11.85
N ASN A 145 -11.16 1.50 -12.13
CA ASN A 145 -12.00 1.69 -13.31
C ASN A 145 -11.22 1.40 -14.60
N ARG A 146 -9.98 1.86 -14.70
CA ARG A 146 -9.12 1.59 -15.85
C ARG A 146 -8.78 0.09 -15.97
N CYS A 147 -8.42 -0.53 -14.86
CA CYS A 147 -8.13 -1.96 -14.83
C CYS A 147 -9.35 -2.80 -15.23
N ILE A 148 -10.52 -2.51 -14.65
CA ILE A 148 -11.78 -3.21 -14.94
C ILE A 148 -12.18 -3.01 -16.40
N TYR A 149 -12.08 -1.79 -16.93
CA TYR A 149 -12.33 -1.51 -18.35
C TYR A 149 -11.48 -2.40 -19.27
N ASN A 150 -10.19 -2.55 -18.97
CA ASN A 150 -9.30 -3.41 -19.73
C ASN A 150 -9.70 -4.88 -19.62
N LEU A 151 -10.03 -5.37 -18.41
CA LEU A 151 -10.49 -6.76 -18.20
C LEU A 151 -11.76 -7.08 -18.98
N VAL A 152 -12.69 -6.13 -19.11
CA VAL A 152 -13.91 -6.28 -19.93
C VAL A 152 -13.57 -6.31 -21.41
N ASN A 153 -12.70 -5.40 -21.88
CA ASN A 153 -12.29 -5.35 -23.30
C ASN A 153 -11.49 -6.59 -23.71
N ASP A 154 -10.69 -7.14 -22.81
CA ASP A 154 -9.95 -8.40 -23.02
C ASP A 154 -10.86 -9.63 -22.99
N GLY A 155 -12.17 -9.47 -22.73
CA GLY A 155 -13.12 -10.57 -22.64
C GLY A 155 -12.88 -11.49 -21.43
N LYS A 156 -12.24 -11.01 -20.36
CA LYS A 156 -12.01 -11.77 -19.12
C LYS A 156 -13.17 -11.68 -18.16
N VAL A 157 -13.85 -10.54 -18.13
CA VAL A 157 -14.94 -10.21 -17.22
C VAL A 157 -16.13 -9.71 -18.03
N THR A 158 -17.36 -10.02 -17.60
CA THR A 158 -18.57 -9.50 -18.28
C THR A 158 -18.73 -8.00 -18.07
N LYS A 159 -19.41 -7.33 -19.00
CA LYS A 159 -19.70 -5.91 -18.87
C LYS A 159 -20.56 -5.60 -17.61
N GLU A 160 -21.47 -6.51 -17.24
CA GLU A 160 -22.32 -6.38 -16.05
C GLU A 160 -21.48 -6.37 -14.79
N VAL A 161 -20.60 -7.39 -14.59
CA VAL A 161 -19.67 -7.45 -13.48
C VAL A 161 -18.74 -6.22 -13.45
N GLY A 162 -18.31 -5.75 -14.62
CA GLY A 162 -17.50 -4.53 -14.71
C GLY A 162 -18.23 -3.31 -14.18
N LEU A 163 -19.49 -3.08 -14.58
CA LEU A 163 -20.29 -1.94 -14.14
C LEU A 163 -20.62 -1.98 -12.64
N ASP A 164 -20.84 -3.16 -12.07
CA ASP A 164 -21.15 -3.34 -10.65
C ASP A 164 -19.93 -3.07 -9.74
N ASN A 165 -18.71 -3.03 -10.31
CA ASN A 165 -17.47 -2.89 -9.56
C ASN A 165 -16.66 -1.62 -9.89
N CYS A 166 -17.20 -0.71 -10.71
CA CYS A 166 -16.60 0.60 -11.01
C CYS A 166 -16.92 1.68 -9.98
#